data_4dda5fa90f92f858628c72ac222a8661
#
_entry.id   4dda5fa90f92f858628c72ac222a8661
#
_cell.length_a   1.000
_cell.length_b   1.000
_cell.length_c   1.000
_cell.angle_alpha   90.00
_cell.angle_beta   90.00
_cell.angle_gamma   90.00
#
_symmetry.space_group_name_H-M   'P 1'
#
loop_
_entity.id
_entity.type
_entity.pdbx_description
1 polymer ?
#
loop_
_entity_poly.entity_id
_entity_poly.type
_entity_poly.pdbx_seq_one_letter_code
_entity_poly.pdbx_strand_id
1 'polypeptide(L)'
;MKKIFLFIAFLWISLVSFAQDGVNFEHLSFREALDKAKSEQKYVFMDCYTSWCGPCKNMTQNVFPQKKAGDYFNPKFICVKYDMEKGEGPELGKRFEVRAYPTFLVLDAEGRLLHKVIGSYSVDEIIERIEESFDEEKAYGSLKAKYESGNREQVFMVKYLKMLIRYYDPAMEAVAAELINTLSDKEKVEEAYWFVFSNPKLTPEGSANEAWLLKNHKRFNKTVGKEKVEQELDKRYTEKLLKVLSQKEKIWTEKQLTALG
;
A
#
# COMPACT_ATOMS: atom_id res chain seq x y z
N MET A 1 -57.60 56.59 4.94
CA MET A 1 -56.71 55.69 5.67
C MET A 1 -56.35 54.56 4.73
N LYS A 2 -55.18 54.70 4.04
CA LYS A 2 -54.70 53.68 3.06
C LYS A 2 -53.77 52.72 3.78
N LYS A 3 -54.13 51.43 3.87
CA LYS A 3 -53.29 50.38 4.43
C LYS A 3 -52.29 49.95 3.35
N ILE A 4 -50.99 50.23 3.63
CA ILE A 4 -49.90 49.75 2.81
C ILE A 4 -49.56 48.34 3.27
N PHE A 5 -49.78 47.33 2.40
CA PHE A 5 -49.34 45.97 2.60
C PHE A 5 -47.89 45.86 2.11
N LEU A 6 -46.95 45.69 3.06
CA LEU A 6 -45.55 45.37 2.76
C LEU A 6 -45.48 43.87 2.43
N PHE A 7 -45.30 43.54 1.14
CA PHE A 7 -44.91 42.18 0.70
C PHE A 7 -43.43 42.02 0.93
N ILE A 8 -43.04 41.30 1.99
CA ILE A 8 -41.68 40.81 2.17
C ILE A 8 -41.53 39.56 1.30
N ALA A 9 -40.96 39.75 0.10
CA ALA A 9 -40.53 38.64 -0.73
C ALA A 9 -39.29 38.04 -0.11
N PHE A 10 -39.43 36.89 0.55
CA PHE A 10 -38.33 36.03 0.95
C PHE A 10 -37.66 35.48 -0.31
N LEU A 11 -36.59 36.12 -0.75
CA LEU A 11 -35.75 35.61 -1.85
C LEU A 11 -34.96 34.40 -1.31
N TRP A 12 -35.50 33.19 -1.56
CA TRP A 12 -34.74 31.95 -1.39
C TRP A 12 -33.62 31.94 -2.44
N ILE A 13 -32.45 32.42 -2.05
CA ILE A 13 -31.23 32.17 -2.82
C ILE A 13 -30.92 30.70 -2.61
N SER A 14 -31.43 29.86 -3.51
CA SER A 14 -30.90 28.49 -3.65
C SER A 14 -29.43 28.62 -4.05
N LEU A 15 -28.54 28.41 -3.08
CA LEU A 15 -27.14 28.13 -3.37
C LEU A 15 -27.12 26.86 -4.21
N VAL A 16 -27.12 27.02 -5.52
CA VAL A 16 -26.75 25.94 -6.44
C VAL A 16 -25.29 25.67 -6.16
N SER A 17 -25.03 24.77 -5.23
CA SER A 17 -23.73 24.18 -5.09
C SER A 17 -23.45 23.48 -6.43
N PHE A 18 -22.57 24.04 -7.25
CA PHE A 18 -22.01 23.30 -8.36
C PHE A 18 -21.28 22.12 -7.74
N ALA A 19 -21.94 20.99 -7.73
CA ALA A 19 -21.30 19.72 -7.36
C ALA A 19 -20.14 19.54 -8.34
N GLN A 20 -18.93 19.67 -7.85
CA GLN A 20 -17.75 19.38 -8.64
C GLN A 20 -17.81 17.89 -8.99
N ASP A 21 -17.96 17.60 -10.29
CA ASP A 21 -17.90 16.22 -10.77
C ASP A 21 -16.51 15.69 -10.46
N GLY A 22 -16.39 14.72 -9.55
CA GLY A 22 -15.12 14.11 -9.15
C GLY A 22 -14.68 14.45 -7.72
N VAL A 23 -13.53 13.91 -7.36
CA VAL A 23 -12.95 14.09 -6.02
C VAL A 23 -12.45 15.51 -5.84
N ASN A 24 -12.91 16.18 -4.79
CA ASN A 24 -12.49 17.54 -4.42
C ASN A 24 -11.18 17.49 -3.62
N PHE A 25 -10.03 17.56 -4.30
CA PHE A 25 -8.74 17.68 -3.64
C PHE A 25 -8.48 19.12 -3.20
N GLU A 26 -8.35 19.32 -1.90
CA GLU A 26 -8.11 20.61 -1.29
C GLU A 26 -6.60 20.89 -1.14
N HIS A 27 -6.22 22.15 -1.31
CA HIS A 27 -4.85 22.62 -1.12
C HIS A 27 -4.64 23.05 0.33
N LEU A 28 -4.56 22.07 1.22
CA LEU A 28 -4.36 22.27 2.66
C LEU A 28 -2.99 21.71 3.06
N SER A 29 -2.38 22.27 4.08
CA SER A 29 -1.30 21.61 4.81
C SER A 29 -1.86 20.35 5.52
N PHE A 30 -0.98 19.45 5.90
CA PHE A 30 -1.41 18.24 6.61
C PHE A 30 -2.14 18.56 7.92
N ARG A 31 -1.69 19.58 8.64
CA ARG A 31 -2.33 20.04 9.87
C ARG A 31 -3.74 20.57 9.62
N GLU A 32 -3.88 21.46 8.60
CA GLU A 32 -5.19 22.02 8.25
C GLU A 32 -6.17 20.94 7.79
N ALA A 33 -5.69 19.91 7.06
CA ALA A 33 -6.53 18.79 6.65
C ALA A 33 -7.08 18.00 7.86
N LEU A 34 -6.26 17.76 8.88
CA LEU A 34 -6.69 17.10 10.12
C LEU A 34 -7.67 17.97 10.90
N ASP A 35 -7.37 19.25 11.08
CA ASP A 35 -8.24 20.18 11.82
C ASP A 35 -9.61 20.30 11.12
N LYS A 36 -9.64 20.34 9.78
CA LYS A 36 -10.87 20.33 8.99
C LYS A 36 -11.62 19.00 9.11
N ALA A 37 -10.92 17.87 9.00
CA ALA A 37 -11.52 16.55 9.17
C ALA A 37 -12.20 16.41 10.54
N LYS A 38 -11.57 16.92 11.59
CA LYS A 38 -12.13 16.95 12.94
C LYS A 38 -13.39 17.79 13.04
N SER A 39 -13.37 19.00 12.44
CA SER A 39 -14.50 19.94 12.48
C SER A 39 -15.70 19.43 11.68
N GLU A 40 -15.47 18.71 10.57
CA GLU A 40 -16.51 18.15 9.70
C GLU A 40 -16.86 16.69 10.03
N GLN A 41 -16.24 16.10 11.05
CA GLN A 41 -16.41 14.69 11.43
C GLN A 41 -16.15 13.73 10.25
N LYS A 42 -15.13 14.02 9.47
CA LYS A 42 -14.68 13.24 8.33
C LYS A 42 -13.34 12.57 8.58
N TYR A 43 -12.99 11.64 7.71
CA TYR A 43 -11.66 11.08 7.60
C TYR A 43 -10.79 11.93 6.65
N VAL A 44 -9.49 11.67 6.61
CA VAL A 44 -8.60 12.24 5.59
C VAL A 44 -8.26 11.17 4.57
N PHE A 45 -8.47 11.49 3.29
CA PHE A 45 -7.97 10.72 2.17
C PHE A 45 -6.77 11.45 1.58
N MET A 46 -5.59 10.84 1.64
CA MET A 46 -4.35 11.45 1.20
C MET A 46 -3.76 10.70 0.00
N ASP A 47 -3.64 11.36 -1.14
CA ASP A 47 -2.96 10.86 -2.34
C ASP A 47 -1.46 11.25 -2.27
N CYS A 48 -0.62 10.24 -2.10
CA CYS A 48 0.83 10.35 -2.10
C CYS A 48 1.36 10.05 -3.50
N TYR A 49 1.83 11.08 -4.21
CA TYR A 49 2.26 10.97 -5.61
C TYR A 49 3.66 11.57 -5.84
N THR A 50 4.19 11.38 -7.04
CA THR A 50 5.33 12.15 -7.58
C THR A 50 5.01 12.66 -8.98
N SER A 51 5.67 13.75 -9.39
CA SER A 51 5.40 14.41 -10.68
C SER A 51 5.70 13.54 -11.92
N TRP A 52 6.63 12.62 -11.81
CA TRP A 52 7.03 11.68 -12.87
C TRP A 52 6.22 10.37 -12.90
N CYS A 53 5.39 10.11 -11.90
CA CYS A 53 4.64 8.86 -11.76
C CYS A 53 3.51 8.73 -12.79
N GLY A 54 3.66 7.86 -13.76
CA GLY A 54 2.64 7.58 -14.79
C GLY A 54 1.31 7.07 -14.21
N PRO A 55 1.30 6.02 -13.35
CA PRO A 55 0.09 5.53 -12.71
C PRO A 55 -0.63 6.59 -11.87
N CYS A 56 0.10 7.52 -11.22
CA CYS A 56 -0.50 8.64 -10.47
C CYS A 56 -1.26 9.60 -11.41
N LYS A 57 -0.68 9.88 -12.59
CA LYS A 57 -1.34 10.69 -13.62
C LYS A 57 -2.62 10.04 -14.10
N ASN A 58 -2.62 8.71 -14.27
CA ASN A 58 -3.84 7.97 -14.63
C ASN A 58 -4.95 8.16 -13.59
N MET A 59 -4.64 8.04 -12.29
CA MET A 59 -5.61 8.27 -11.22
C MET A 59 -6.18 9.69 -11.28
N THR A 60 -5.30 10.70 -11.40
CA THR A 60 -5.68 12.12 -11.41
C THR A 60 -6.50 12.51 -12.65
N GLN A 61 -6.19 11.93 -13.83
CA GLN A 61 -6.81 12.33 -15.08
C GLN A 61 -8.06 11.51 -15.43
N ASN A 62 -8.10 10.25 -15.05
CA ASN A 62 -9.11 9.31 -15.54
C ASN A 62 -10.00 8.71 -14.44
N VAL A 63 -9.58 8.69 -13.18
CA VAL A 63 -10.33 8.03 -12.10
C VAL A 63 -10.98 9.05 -11.17
N PHE A 64 -10.21 9.92 -10.56
CA PHE A 64 -10.73 10.92 -9.61
C PHE A 64 -11.68 11.96 -10.20
N PRO A 65 -11.60 12.34 -11.49
CA PRO A 65 -12.59 13.24 -12.09
C PRO A 65 -13.97 12.62 -12.31
N GLN A 66 -14.12 11.31 -12.18
CA GLN A 66 -15.43 10.66 -12.36
C GLN A 66 -16.40 11.04 -11.26
N LYS A 67 -17.65 11.32 -11.64
CA LYS A 67 -18.73 11.65 -10.70
C LYS A 67 -18.86 10.59 -9.58
N LYS A 68 -18.74 9.31 -9.92
CA LYS A 68 -18.80 8.21 -8.95
C LYS A 68 -17.73 8.32 -7.88
N ALA A 69 -16.52 8.75 -8.23
CA ALA A 69 -15.46 9.01 -7.26
C ALA A 69 -15.84 10.19 -6.35
N GLY A 70 -16.28 11.31 -6.92
CA GLY A 70 -16.73 12.46 -6.13
C GLY A 70 -17.87 12.13 -5.17
N ASP A 71 -18.89 11.42 -5.65
CA ASP A 71 -20.03 10.99 -4.83
C ASP A 71 -19.61 10.11 -3.64
N TYR A 72 -18.55 9.33 -3.78
CA TYR A 72 -18.03 8.49 -2.72
C TYR A 72 -17.10 9.23 -1.75
N PHE A 73 -16.09 9.93 -2.30
CA PHE A 73 -15.00 10.50 -1.49
C PHE A 73 -15.43 11.80 -0.76
N ASN A 74 -16.12 12.71 -1.44
CA ASN A 74 -16.38 14.05 -0.89
C ASN A 74 -17.26 14.07 0.38
N PRO A 75 -18.26 13.21 0.53
CA PRO A 75 -19.06 13.16 1.76
C PRO A 75 -18.30 12.61 2.97
N LYS A 76 -17.36 11.68 2.74
CA LYS A 76 -16.68 10.91 3.80
C LYS A 76 -15.31 11.46 4.19
N PHE A 77 -14.63 12.15 3.25
CA PHE A 77 -13.23 12.50 3.40
C PHE A 77 -12.95 13.97 3.15
N ILE A 78 -11.97 14.50 3.86
CA ILE A 78 -11.17 15.64 3.41
C ILE A 78 -10.08 15.07 2.51
N CYS A 79 -10.16 15.36 1.21
CA CYS A 79 -9.23 14.80 0.22
C CYS A 79 -8.09 15.78 -0.01
N VAL A 80 -6.86 15.31 0.18
CA VAL A 80 -5.62 16.07 -0.04
C VAL A 80 -4.63 15.26 -0.85
N LYS A 81 -3.69 15.93 -1.52
CA LYS A 81 -2.62 15.25 -2.27
C LYS A 81 -1.29 15.98 -2.06
N TYR A 82 -0.24 15.18 -1.87
CA TYR A 82 1.11 15.71 -1.66
C TYR A 82 2.10 15.06 -2.61
N ASP A 83 2.94 15.92 -3.24
CA ASP A 83 4.11 15.47 -3.98
C ASP A 83 5.17 15.01 -2.98
N MET A 84 5.46 13.71 -2.97
CA MET A 84 6.38 13.10 -2.00
C MET A 84 7.84 13.56 -2.14
N GLU A 85 8.14 14.38 -3.16
CA GLU A 85 9.45 14.99 -3.38
C GLU A 85 9.47 16.49 -3.03
N LYS A 86 8.32 17.10 -2.64
CA LYS A 86 8.19 18.54 -2.40
C LYS A 86 7.40 18.88 -1.15
N GLY A 87 7.64 20.09 -0.61
CA GLY A 87 6.89 20.62 0.52
C GLY A 87 6.91 19.68 1.73
N GLU A 88 5.73 19.36 2.27
CA GLU A 88 5.56 18.42 3.40
C GLU A 88 5.70 16.95 2.98
N GLY A 89 5.68 16.65 1.66
CA GLY A 89 5.66 15.29 1.12
C GLY A 89 6.78 14.38 1.63
N PRO A 90 8.07 14.81 1.64
CA PRO A 90 9.16 13.96 2.13
C PRO A 90 8.99 13.51 3.59
N GLU A 91 8.51 14.40 4.47
CA GLU A 91 8.27 14.08 5.88
C GLU A 91 7.06 13.16 6.05
N LEU A 92 5.98 13.42 5.32
CA LEU A 92 4.79 12.58 5.31
C LEU A 92 5.10 11.19 4.74
N GLY A 93 5.88 11.14 3.65
CA GLY A 93 6.35 9.89 3.05
C GLY A 93 7.14 9.02 4.03
N LYS A 94 8.03 9.65 4.81
CA LYS A 94 8.77 8.98 5.89
C LYS A 94 7.86 8.54 7.04
N ARG A 95 6.98 9.44 7.51
CA ARG A 95 6.06 9.18 8.63
C ARG A 95 5.14 7.98 8.37
N PHE A 96 4.61 7.88 7.15
CA PHE A 96 3.66 6.84 6.76
C PHE A 96 4.29 5.69 5.98
N GLU A 97 5.63 5.68 5.86
CA GLU A 97 6.39 4.63 5.16
C GLU A 97 5.90 4.41 3.73
N VAL A 98 5.73 5.51 2.98
CA VAL A 98 5.35 5.48 1.56
C VAL A 98 6.55 5.05 0.73
N ARG A 99 6.46 3.89 0.06
CA ARG A 99 7.58 3.27 -0.67
C ARG A 99 7.30 3.03 -2.16
N ALA A 100 6.09 3.31 -2.60
CA ALA A 100 5.67 3.16 -4.00
C ALA A 100 4.61 4.21 -4.33
N TYR A 101 4.40 4.49 -5.62
CA TYR A 101 3.45 5.51 -6.07
C TYR A 101 2.52 4.99 -7.17
N PRO A 102 1.23 5.38 -7.14
CA PRO A 102 0.58 6.13 -6.06
C PRO A 102 0.38 5.28 -4.81
N THR A 103 0.39 5.92 -3.66
CA THR A 103 -0.10 5.35 -2.39
C THR A 103 -1.21 6.24 -1.86
N PHE A 104 -2.34 5.65 -1.55
CA PHE A 104 -3.48 6.32 -0.93
C PHE A 104 -3.54 5.93 0.54
N LEU A 105 -3.66 6.92 1.40
CA LEU A 105 -3.76 6.72 2.84
C LEU A 105 -5.12 7.19 3.33
N VAL A 106 -5.73 6.39 4.19
CA VAL A 106 -6.92 6.77 4.96
C VAL A 106 -6.51 6.99 6.40
N LEU A 107 -6.79 8.18 6.90
CA LEU A 107 -6.43 8.60 8.25
C LEU A 107 -7.69 9.03 9.01
N ASP A 108 -7.68 8.86 10.33
CA ASP A 108 -8.67 9.53 11.17
C ASP A 108 -8.30 11.02 11.39
N ALA A 109 -9.17 11.74 12.07
CA ALA A 109 -8.98 13.17 12.34
C ALA A 109 -7.83 13.46 13.34
N GLU A 110 -7.31 12.45 14.02
CA GLU A 110 -6.13 12.52 14.87
C GLU A 110 -4.83 12.21 14.10
N GLY A 111 -4.93 11.87 12.80
CA GLY A 111 -3.80 11.55 11.93
C GLY A 111 -3.24 10.14 12.15
N ARG A 112 -4.04 9.23 12.72
CA ARG A 112 -3.70 7.81 12.82
C ARG A 112 -4.01 7.12 11.50
N LEU A 113 -3.09 6.29 11.03
CA LEU A 113 -3.27 5.56 9.79
C LEU A 113 -4.25 4.39 9.98
N LEU A 114 -5.38 4.46 9.29
CA LEU A 114 -6.38 3.39 9.26
C LEU A 114 -6.07 2.37 8.16
N HIS A 115 -5.72 2.86 6.96
CA HIS A 115 -5.49 1.97 5.83
C HIS A 115 -4.53 2.55 4.79
N LYS A 116 -3.93 1.67 3.98
CA LYS A 116 -3.09 2.00 2.81
C LYS A 116 -3.64 1.29 1.58
N VAL A 117 -3.58 1.96 0.43
CA VAL A 117 -3.82 1.34 -0.87
C VAL A 117 -2.69 1.76 -1.81
N ILE A 118 -2.02 0.80 -2.46
CA ILE A 118 -0.90 1.07 -3.37
C ILE A 118 -1.28 0.63 -4.77
N GLY A 119 -1.08 1.51 -5.74
CA GLY A 119 -1.29 1.24 -7.16
C GLY A 119 -2.41 2.06 -7.80
N SER A 120 -2.55 1.90 -9.12
CA SER A 120 -3.58 2.56 -9.93
C SER A 120 -4.70 1.57 -10.24
N TYR A 121 -5.94 2.01 -10.08
CA TYR A 121 -7.14 1.19 -10.12
C TYR A 121 -8.24 1.87 -10.92
N SER A 122 -9.26 1.13 -11.31
CA SER A 122 -10.54 1.69 -11.74
C SER A 122 -11.26 2.37 -10.57
N VAL A 123 -12.30 3.17 -10.86
CA VAL A 123 -13.08 3.84 -9.81
C VAL A 123 -13.75 2.85 -8.86
N ASP A 124 -14.24 1.73 -9.36
CA ASP A 124 -14.88 0.71 -8.55
C ASP A 124 -13.89 0.00 -7.63
N GLU A 125 -12.75 -0.38 -8.17
CA GLU A 125 -11.69 -1.05 -7.40
C GLU A 125 -11.09 -0.14 -6.31
N ILE A 126 -10.85 1.14 -6.59
CA ILE A 126 -10.31 2.04 -5.56
C ILE A 126 -11.32 2.26 -4.43
N ILE A 127 -12.60 2.40 -4.74
CA ILE A 127 -13.66 2.51 -3.73
C ILE A 127 -13.71 1.25 -2.86
N GLU A 128 -13.74 0.06 -3.47
CA GLU A 128 -13.74 -1.21 -2.74
C GLU A 128 -12.56 -1.33 -1.78
N ARG A 129 -11.35 -0.96 -2.25
CA ARG A 129 -10.14 -0.99 -1.45
C ARG A 129 -10.13 0.03 -0.31
N ILE A 130 -10.69 1.21 -0.53
CA ILE A 130 -10.83 2.23 0.51
C ILE A 130 -11.88 1.81 1.55
N GLU A 131 -12.96 1.13 1.15
CA GLU A 131 -13.93 0.57 2.11
C GLU A 131 -13.30 -0.47 3.06
N GLU A 132 -12.22 -1.15 2.67
CA GLU A 132 -11.45 -2.02 3.57
C GLU A 132 -10.90 -1.26 4.80
N SER A 133 -10.82 0.09 4.77
CA SER A 133 -10.41 0.92 5.91
C SER A 133 -11.33 0.77 7.13
N PHE A 134 -12.58 0.42 6.89
CA PHE A 134 -13.64 0.34 7.90
C PHE A 134 -13.94 -1.10 8.33
N ASP A 135 -13.22 -2.07 7.77
CA ASP A 135 -13.32 -3.49 8.13
C ASP A 135 -12.15 -3.83 9.08
N GLU A 136 -12.45 -4.12 10.34
CA GLU A 136 -11.45 -4.45 11.37
C GLU A 136 -10.59 -5.67 11.02
N GLU A 137 -11.11 -6.54 10.14
CA GLU A 137 -10.39 -7.73 9.69
C GLU A 137 -9.50 -7.46 8.47
N LYS A 138 -9.61 -6.29 7.82
CA LYS A 138 -8.86 -5.94 6.62
C LYS A 138 -8.04 -4.67 6.75
N ALA A 139 -8.49 -3.73 7.59
CA ALA A 139 -7.83 -2.44 7.76
C ALA A 139 -6.38 -2.61 8.27
N TYR A 140 -5.44 -1.92 7.62
CA TYR A 140 -4.03 -1.95 7.99
C TYR A 140 -3.82 -1.60 9.47
N GLY A 141 -4.42 -0.50 9.94
CA GLY A 141 -4.30 -0.03 11.32
C GLY A 141 -4.84 -1.03 12.33
N SER A 142 -5.99 -1.66 12.04
CA SER A 142 -6.61 -2.65 12.93
C SER A 142 -5.75 -3.91 13.03
N LEU A 143 -5.24 -4.44 11.91
CA LEU A 143 -4.37 -5.61 11.94
C LEU A 143 -3.04 -5.30 12.64
N LYS A 144 -2.47 -4.10 12.42
CA LYS A 144 -1.27 -3.66 13.12
C LYS A 144 -1.50 -3.57 14.64
N ALA A 145 -2.59 -2.96 15.07
CA ALA A 145 -2.96 -2.88 16.50
C ALA A 145 -3.16 -4.25 17.14
N LYS A 146 -3.81 -5.20 16.43
CA LYS A 146 -3.96 -6.59 16.90
C LYS A 146 -2.60 -7.28 17.08
N TYR A 147 -1.65 -7.06 16.17
CA TYR A 147 -0.29 -7.59 16.30
C TYR A 147 0.46 -6.95 17.48
N GLU A 148 0.40 -5.63 17.61
CA GLU A 148 1.04 -4.87 18.71
C GLU A 148 0.47 -5.23 20.07
N SER A 149 -0.82 -5.60 20.15
CA SER A 149 -1.46 -6.10 21.38
C SER A 149 -1.09 -7.53 21.75
N GLY A 150 -0.24 -8.20 20.94
CA GLY A 150 0.29 -9.53 21.23
C GLY A 150 -0.46 -10.69 20.59
N ASN A 151 -1.38 -10.46 19.65
CA ASN A 151 -1.99 -11.57 18.92
C ASN A 151 -0.93 -12.26 18.05
N ARG A 152 -0.75 -13.58 18.26
CA ARG A 152 0.24 -14.45 17.59
C ARG A 152 -0.38 -15.73 17.04
N GLU A 153 -1.70 -15.78 16.92
CA GLU A 153 -2.36 -16.92 16.30
C GLU A 153 -1.87 -17.08 14.86
N GLN A 154 -1.55 -18.30 14.46
CA GLN A 154 -0.94 -18.59 13.14
C GLN A 154 -1.77 -18.04 11.97
N VAL A 155 -3.10 -18.21 12.01
CA VAL A 155 -4.01 -17.71 10.96
C VAL A 155 -3.94 -16.18 10.88
N PHE A 156 -3.93 -15.50 12.03
CA PHE A 156 -3.77 -14.04 12.09
C PHE A 156 -2.39 -13.62 11.58
N MET A 157 -1.30 -14.28 12.00
CA MET A 157 0.07 -13.96 11.58
C MET A 157 0.25 -14.09 10.07
N VAL A 158 -0.33 -15.12 9.44
CA VAL A 158 -0.34 -15.29 7.97
C VAL A 158 -1.07 -14.12 7.29
N LYS A 159 -2.24 -13.73 7.79
CA LYS A 159 -3.03 -12.62 7.27
C LYS A 159 -2.27 -11.29 7.40
N TYR A 160 -1.72 -11.02 8.57
CA TYR A 160 -0.95 -9.81 8.86
C TYR A 160 0.31 -9.72 7.98
N LEU A 161 1.07 -10.80 7.88
CA LEU A 161 2.27 -10.85 7.03
C LEU A 161 1.95 -10.64 5.55
N LYS A 162 0.87 -11.24 5.01
CA LYS A 162 0.43 -10.99 3.64
C LYS A 162 0.08 -9.52 3.41
N MET A 163 -0.53 -8.87 4.38
CA MET A 163 -0.80 -7.43 4.34
C MET A 163 0.50 -6.62 4.31
N LEU A 164 1.47 -6.91 5.18
CA LEU A 164 2.77 -6.22 5.20
C LEU A 164 3.52 -6.36 3.87
N ILE A 165 3.49 -7.55 3.27
CA ILE A 165 4.09 -7.80 1.94
C ILE A 165 3.40 -6.94 0.87
N ARG A 166 2.06 -6.88 0.88
CA ARG A 166 1.26 -6.08 -0.07
C ARG A 166 1.62 -4.61 -0.02
N TYR A 167 1.96 -4.09 1.16
CA TYR A 167 2.28 -2.68 1.38
C TYR A 167 3.79 -2.37 1.43
N TYR A 168 4.64 -3.34 1.11
CA TYR A 168 6.10 -3.22 1.20
C TYR A 168 6.59 -2.74 2.58
N ASP A 169 5.86 -3.13 3.62
CA ASP A 169 6.14 -2.74 4.99
C ASP A 169 7.44 -3.39 5.48
N PRO A 170 8.40 -2.63 6.03
CA PRO A 170 9.67 -3.18 6.48
C PRO A 170 9.53 -4.19 7.63
N ALA A 171 8.43 -4.15 8.40
CA ALA A 171 8.18 -5.12 9.46
C ALA A 171 7.96 -6.55 8.94
N MET A 172 7.72 -6.73 7.62
CA MET A 172 7.42 -8.05 7.05
C MET A 172 8.52 -9.10 7.31
N GLU A 173 9.79 -8.70 7.34
CA GLU A 173 10.92 -9.63 7.57
C GLU A 173 10.91 -10.15 9.00
N ALA A 174 10.74 -9.27 9.99
CA ALA A 174 10.67 -9.64 11.40
C ALA A 174 9.44 -10.51 11.70
N VAL A 175 8.27 -10.13 11.16
CA VAL A 175 7.02 -10.88 11.33
C VAL A 175 7.09 -12.26 10.66
N ALA A 176 7.75 -12.36 9.48
CA ALA A 176 7.97 -13.64 8.81
C ALA A 176 8.87 -14.55 9.65
N ALA A 177 9.97 -14.02 10.20
CA ALA A 177 10.87 -14.79 11.06
C ALA A 177 10.14 -15.27 12.32
N GLU A 178 9.33 -14.41 12.96
CA GLU A 178 8.52 -14.78 14.12
C GLU A 178 7.54 -15.91 13.76
N LEU A 179 6.79 -15.79 12.66
CA LEU A 179 5.87 -16.82 12.19
C LEU A 179 6.59 -18.15 11.94
N ILE A 180 7.69 -18.15 11.17
CA ILE A 180 8.41 -19.37 10.81
C ILE A 180 9.00 -20.08 12.04
N ASN A 181 9.40 -19.33 13.07
CA ASN A 181 9.93 -19.89 14.31
C ASN A 181 8.85 -20.61 15.14
N THR A 182 7.58 -20.30 14.96
CA THR A 182 6.47 -21.02 15.64
C THR A 182 6.09 -22.32 14.95
N LEU A 183 6.49 -22.50 13.69
CA LEU A 183 6.08 -23.65 12.87
C LEU A 183 7.01 -24.85 13.06
N SER A 184 6.41 -26.03 13.17
CA SER A 184 7.13 -27.31 13.04
C SER A 184 7.61 -27.52 11.60
N ASP A 185 8.60 -28.41 11.40
CA ASP A 185 9.09 -28.78 10.07
C ASP A 185 8.02 -29.40 9.15
N LYS A 186 6.94 -29.92 9.72
CA LYS A 186 5.80 -30.42 8.96
C LYS A 186 4.94 -29.28 8.45
N GLU A 187 4.64 -28.31 9.30
CA GLU A 187 3.84 -27.14 8.95
C GLU A 187 4.54 -26.23 7.94
N LYS A 188 5.85 -26.01 8.08
CA LYS A 188 6.62 -25.16 7.15
C LYS A 188 6.47 -25.54 5.68
N VAL A 189 6.20 -26.80 5.36
CA VAL A 189 6.02 -27.25 3.97
C VAL A 189 4.57 -27.18 3.49
N GLU A 190 3.62 -26.76 4.30
CA GLU A 190 2.24 -26.61 3.90
C GLU A 190 2.08 -25.42 2.91
N GLU A 191 1.12 -25.53 1.99
CA GLU A 191 0.87 -24.50 0.99
C GLU A 191 0.56 -23.14 1.61
N ALA A 192 -0.05 -23.11 2.80
CA ALA A 192 -0.37 -21.89 3.54
C ALA A 192 0.85 -20.99 3.80
N TYR A 193 2.06 -21.58 3.89
CA TYR A 193 3.32 -20.86 4.19
C TYR A 193 4.24 -20.74 2.97
N TRP A 194 3.86 -21.30 1.82
CA TRP A 194 4.67 -21.22 0.59
C TRP A 194 5.04 -19.78 0.21
N PHE A 195 4.13 -18.83 0.42
CA PHE A 195 4.36 -17.42 0.11
C PHE A 195 5.55 -16.79 0.86
N VAL A 196 5.98 -17.35 2.00
CA VAL A 196 7.20 -16.93 2.70
C VAL A 196 8.44 -17.43 1.96
N PHE A 197 8.45 -18.71 1.59
CA PHE A 197 9.60 -19.35 0.95
C PHE A 197 9.79 -18.93 -0.51
N SER A 198 8.72 -18.57 -1.22
CA SER A 198 8.76 -18.06 -2.58
C SER A 198 8.99 -16.54 -2.68
N ASN A 199 8.94 -15.80 -1.58
CA ASN A 199 9.19 -14.36 -1.58
C ASN A 199 10.69 -14.05 -1.43
N PRO A 200 11.35 -13.39 -2.42
CA PRO A 200 12.78 -13.14 -2.39
C PRO A 200 13.23 -12.20 -1.23
N LYS A 201 12.33 -11.38 -0.69
CA LYS A 201 12.63 -10.54 0.48
C LYS A 201 12.58 -11.32 1.79
N LEU A 202 11.70 -12.31 1.91
CA LEU A 202 11.56 -13.13 3.12
C LEU A 202 12.46 -14.36 3.10
N THR A 203 12.90 -14.75 1.92
CA THR A 203 13.83 -15.87 1.68
C THR A 203 14.93 -15.40 0.72
N PRO A 204 15.77 -14.43 1.15
CA PRO A 204 16.84 -13.93 0.30
C PRO A 204 17.94 -14.97 0.07
N GLU A 205 18.74 -14.75 -0.99
CA GLU A 205 19.89 -15.59 -1.33
C GLU A 205 20.85 -15.74 -0.14
N GLY A 206 21.25 -16.97 0.17
CA GLY A 206 22.14 -17.31 1.27
C GLY A 206 21.49 -17.35 2.65
N SER A 207 20.19 -17.07 2.77
CA SER A 207 19.48 -17.12 4.05
C SER A 207 19.20 -18.54 4.55
N ALA A 208 18.95 -18.68 5.86
CA ALA A 208 18.52 -19.94 6.45
C ALA A 208 17.22 -20.47 5.83
N ASN A 209 16.28 -19.58 5.46
CA ASN A 209 15.05 -19.94 4.79
C ASN A 209 15.31 -20.51 3.39
N GLU A 210 16.26 -19.94 2.63
CA GLU A 210 16.65 -20.50 1.33
C GLU A 210 17.28 -21.89 1.48
N ALA A 211 18.25 -22.04 2.39
CA ALA A 211 18.86 -23.32 2.65
C ALA A 211 17.83 -24.38 3.05
N TRP A 212 16.83 -23.99 3.85
CA TRP A 212 15.74 -24.86 4.25
C TRP A 212 14.82 -25.23 3.08
N LEU A 213 14.46 -24.25 2.22
CA LEU A 213 13.69 -24.46 0.99
C LEU A 213 14.39 -25.45 0.07
N LEU A 214 15.67 -25.23 -0.23
CA LEU A 214 16.45 -26.10 -1.12
C LEU A 214 16.55 -27.53 -0.57
N LYS A 215 16.75 -27.69 0.73
CA LYS A 215 16.81 -29.01 1.38
C LYS A 215 15.45 -29.74 1.34
N ASN A 216 14.35 -29.02 1.42
CA ASN A 216 13.00 -29.57 1.54
C ASN A 216 12.14 -29.46 0.28
N HIS A 217 12.70 -29.07 -0.89
CA HIS A 217 11.96 -28.84 -2.12
C HIS A 217 11.07 -30.04 -2.53
N LYS A 218 11.55 -31.29 -2.33
CA LYS A 218 10.75 -32.51 -2.60
C LYS A 218 9.52 -32.64 -1.71
N ARG A 219 9.56 -32.09 -0.49
CA ARG A 219 8.40 -32.06 0.41
C ARG A 219 7.41 -30.98 -0.07
N PHE A 220 7.89 -29.82 -0.47
CA PHE A 220 7.07 -28.77 -1.08
C PHE A 220 6.41 -29.25 -2.39
N ASN A 221 7.08 -30.06 -3.21
CA ASN A 221 6.47 -30.64 -4.41
C ASN A 221 5.18 -31.41 -4.13
N LYS A 222 5.08 -32.01 -2.94
CA LYS A 222 3.90 -32.81 -2.56
C LYS A 222 2.74 -31.95 -2.05
N THR A 223 3.00 -30.79 -1.46
CA THR A 223 1.99 -29.94 -0.80
C THR A 223 1.61 -28.73 -1.65
N VAL A 224 2.58 -28.16 -2.38
CA VAL A 224 2.42 -26.94 -3.19
C VAL A 224 2.25 -27.25 -4.68
N GLY A 225 2.79 -28.39 -5.12
CA GLY A 225 2.84 -28.79 -6.52
C GLY A 225 4.23 -28.64 -7.14
N LYS A 226 4.65 -29.68 -7.86
CA LYS A 226 6.00 -29.79 -8.43
C LYS A 226 6.32 -28.62 -9.36
N GLU A 227 5.43 -28.30 -10.29
CA GLU A 227 5.64 -27.24 -11.30
C GLU A 227 5.90 -25.87 -10.63
N LYS A 228 5.08 -25.51 -9.66
CA LYS A 228 5.18 -24.22 -8.94
C LYS A 228 6.50 -24.10 -8.16
N VAL A 229 6.95 -25.19 -7.56
CA VAL A 229 8.22 -25.23 -6.82
C VAL A 229 9.40 -25.18 -7.78
N GLU A 230 9.38 -25.93 -8.89
CA GLU A 230 10.44 -25.91 -9.89
C GLU A 230 10.57 -24.55 -10.56
N GLN A 231 9.47 -23.87 -10.92
CA GLN A 231 9.50 -22.51 -11.44
C GLN A 231 10.19 -21.53 -10.50
N GLU A 232 9.89 -21.62 -9.19
CA GLU A 232 10.56 -20.74 -8.20
C GLU A 232 12.06 -21.06 -8.09
N LEU A 233 12.45 -22.32 -8.09
CA LEU A 233 13.87 -22.72 -8.04
C LEU A 233 14.62 -22.30 -9.29
N ASP A 234 14.04 -22.51 -10.48
CA ASP A 234 14.62 -22.11 -11.76
C ASP A 234 14.82 -20.59 -11.83
N LYS A 235 13.84 -19.82 -11.36
CA LYS A 235 13.97 -18.37 -11.24
C LYS A 235 15.17 -17.99 -10.37
N ARG A 236 15.30 -18.55 -9.17
CA ARG A 236 16.41 -18.27 -8.25
C ARG A 236 17.77 -18.63 -8.85
N TYR A 237 17.88 -19.81 -9.49
CA TYR A 237 19.11 -20.23 -10.15
C TYR A 237 19.47 -19.33 -11.33
N THR A 238 18.48 -18.90 -12.12
CA THR A 238 18.68 -17.99 -13.24
C THR A 238 19.16 -16.61 -12.74
N GLU A 239 18.52 -16.03 -11.72
CA GLU A 239 18.93 -14.74 -11.14
C GLU A 239 20.35 -14.82 -10.60
N LYS A 240 20.71 -15.91 -9.90
CA LYS A 240 22.06 -16.14 -9.38
C LYS A 240 23.09 -16.26 -10.50
N LEU A 241 22.77 -17.00 -11.56
CA LEU A 241 23.64 -17.14 -12.73
C LEU A 241 23.89 -15.81 -13.42
N LEU A 242 22.82 -15.04 -13.67
CA LEU A 242 22.93 -13.71 -14.29
C LEU A 242 23.78 -12.76 -13.45
N LYS A 243 23.65 -12.80 -12.12
CA LYS A 243 24.48 -12.01 -11.20
C LYS A 243 25.95 -12.37 -11.30
N VAL A 244 26.29 -13.65 -11.37
CA VAL A 244 27.68 -14.12 -11.53
C VAL A 244 28.25 -13.71 -12.91
N LEU A 245 27.45 -13.83 -13.96
CA LEU A 245 27.87 -13.42 -15.31
C LEU A 245 28.11 -11.93 -15.40
N SER A 246 27.21 -11.09 -14.89
CA SER A 246 27.38 -9.64 -14.87
C SER A 246 28.61 -9.18 -14.08
N GLN A 247 28.94 -9.85 -12.98
CA GLN A 247 30.15 -9.57 -12.22
C GLN A 247 31.41 -9.94 -13.00
N LYS A 248 31.41 -11.06 -13.74
CA LYS A 248 32.54 -11.46 -14.60
C LYS A 248 32.75 -10.48 -15.75
N GLU A 249 31.68 -10.02 -16.41
CA GLU A 249 31.78 -8.98 -17.45
C GLU A 249 32.37 -7.68 -16.92
N LYS A 250 31.94 -7.24 -15.73
CA LYS A 250 32.48 -6.02 -15.11
C LYS A 250 33.98 -6.14 -14.81
N ILE A 251 34.41 -7.27 -14.25
CA ILE A 251 35.85 -7.54 -13.99
C ILE A 251 36.65 -7.60 -15.29
N TRP A 252 36.06 -8.15 -16.37
CA TRP A 252 36.70 -8.22 -17.68
C TRP A 252 36.89 -6.83 -18.30
N THR A 253 35.86 -5.98 -18.23
CA THR A 253 35.90 -4.60 -18.74
C THR A 253 36.89 -3.74 -17.96
N GLU A 254 36.96 -3.85 -16.63
CA GLU A 254 37.93 -3.15 -15.81
C GLU A 254 39.39 -3.58 -16.13
N LYS A 255 39.64 -4.89 -16.33
CA LYS A 255 40.96 -5.39 -16.75
C LYS A 255 41.39 -4.91 -18.13
N GLN A 256 40.44 -4.81 -19.07
CA GLN A 256 40.71 -4.29 -20.41
C GLN A 256 41.03 -2.79 -20.36
N LEU A 257 40.31 -1.99 -19.59
CA LEU A 257 40.55 -0.56 -19.40
C LEU A 257 41.93 -0.30 -18.74
N THR A 258 42.30 -1.11 -17.77
CA THR A 258 43.60 -1.00 -17.07
C THR A 258 44.80 -1.43 -17.97
N ALA A 259 44.54 -2.26 -18.98
CA ALA A 259 45.56 -2.68 -19.95
C ALA A 259 45.76 -1.68 -21.09
N LEU A 260 44.91 -0.67 -21.22
CA LEU A 260 44.98 0.38 -22.25
C LEU A 260 45.49 1.73 -21.72
N GLY A 261 45.70 1.87 -20.42
CA GLY A 261 46.31 3.03 -19.73
C GLY A 261 47.67 2.71 -19.21
#